data_10f6f2202e970650dca967d8e6b3e7eb
#
_entry.id   10f6f2202e970650dca967d8e6b3e7eb
#
_cell.length_a   1.000
_cell.length_b   1.000
_cell.length_c   1.000
_cell.angle_alpha   90.00
_cell.angle_beta   90.00
_cell.angle_gamma   90.00
#
_symmetry.space_group_name_H-M   'P 1'
#
loop_
_entity.id
_entity.type
_entity.pdbx_description
1 polymer ?
#
loop_
_entity_poly.entity_id
_entity_poly.type
_entity_poly.pdbx_seq_one_letter_code
_entity_poly.pdbx_strand_id
1 'polypeptide(L)'
;PVINLMRDALLESDLIYGDETTFQVLKEPGRRPQAKSYLWAQINGSGPPVRMFSYSLGRGAQHAQKLYAGVQPGTVLMTDGYELYNGIVHDHQLVHLGCWAHVRRGFIKAEESVPKAARSPDLLATRFVVLIGKLFAAEARSAKWTPERRQRLRARYSARVLAIIERMLVEHLPGIVPSSLLGKALQYMSGQWPKLVRYVA
;
A
#
# COMPACT_ATOMS: atom_id res chain seq x y z
N PRO A 1 24.29 2.93 -19.08
CA PRO A 1 22.99 3.14 -19.74
C PRO A 1 22.07 3.95 -18.84
N VAL A 2 21.17 4.76 -19.42
CA VAL A 2 20.23 5.62 -18.68
C VAL A 2 19.42 4.85 -17.62
N ILE A 3 19.03 3.61 -17.93
CA ILE A 3 18.26 2.78 -17.00
C ILE A 3 19.02 2.48 -15.69
N ASN A 4 20.34 2.37 -15.73
CA ASN A 4 21.13 2.17 -14.51
C ASN A 4 21.11 3.44 -13.65
N LEU A 5 21.29 4.61 -14.26
CA LEU A 5 21.19 5.90 -13.56
C LEU A 5 19.81 6.12 -12.94
N MET A 6 18.74 5.73 -13.65
CA MET A 6 17.38 5.78 -13.10
C MET A 6 17.22 4.83 -11.89
N ARG A 7 17.79 3.61 -11.99
CA ARG A 7 17.76 2.65 -10.90
C ARG A 7 18.54 3.17 -9.69
N ASP A 8 19.71 3.70 -9.89
CA ASP A 8 20.55 4.26 -8.82
C ASP A 8 19.80 5.39 -8.12
N ALA A 9 19.24 6.35 -8.86
CA ALA A 9 18.43 7.45 -8.32
C ALA A 9 17.17 6.96 -7.57
N LEU A 10 16.56 5.84 -8.00
CA LEU A 10 15.43 5.24 -7.29
C LEU A 10 15.86 4.60 -5.98
N LEU A 11 16.97 3.86 -5.96
CA LEU A 11 17.47 3.16 -4.78
C LEU A 11 18.10 4.09 -3.73
N GLU A 12 18.54 5.28 -4.14
CA GLU A 12 19.02 6.37 -3.25
C GLU A 12 17.88 7.21 -2.65
N SER A 13 16.63 6.98 -3.07
CA SER A 13 15.49 7.75 -2.55
C SER A 13 15.14 7.35 -1.12
N ASP A 14 14.78 8.33 -0.29
CA ASP A 14 14.33 8.10 1.10
C ASP A 14 12.99 7.34 1.17
N LEU A 15 12.20 7.36 0.10
CA LEU A 15 10.90 6.72 0.00
C LEU A 15 10.74 6.04 -1.35
N ILE A 16 10.40 4.76 -1.33
CA ILE A 16 10.08 3.97 -2.52
C ILE A 16 8.68 3.38 -2.38
N TYR A 17 7.87 3.54 -3.42
CA TYR A 17 6.60 2.82 -3.58
C TYR A 17 6.85 1.57 -4.41
N GLY A 18 6.39 0.42 -3.94
CA GLY A 18 6.48 -0.86 -4.63
C GLY A 18 5.10 -1.50 -4.77
N ASP A 19 4.79 -1.97 -5.96
CA ASP A 19 3.58 -2.74 -6.25
C ASP A 19 3.85 -3.72 -7.39
N GLU A 20 3.08 -4.77 -7.52
CA GLU A 20 3.16 -5.67 -8.65
C GLU A 20 1.77 -6.06 -9.13
N THR A 21 1.66 -6.27 -10.43
CA THR A 21 0.43 -6.74 -11.06
C THR A 21 0.68 -7.95 -11.93
N THR A 22 -0.32 -8.81 -12.03
CA THR A 22 -0.29 -9.95 -12.94
C THR A 22 -0.74 -9.53 -14.32
N PHE A 23 -0.12 -10.11 -15.34
CA PHE A 23 -0.65 -10.05 -16.70
C PHE A 23 -0.35 -11.35 -17.46
N GLN A 24 -1.06 -11.55 -18.54
CA GLN A 24 -0.96 -12.74 -19.35
C GLN A 24 -0.19 -12.44 -20.64
N VAL A 25 0.80 -13.27 -20.95
CA VAL A 25 1.53 -13.24 -22.21
C VAL A 25 1.17 -14.49 -22.99
N LEU A 26 0.34 -14.35 -24.03
CA LEU A 26 -0.24 -15.48 -24.76
C LEU A 26 0.79 -16.34 -25.51
N LYS A 27 1.88 -15.75 -26.00
CA LYS A 27 2.92 -16.42 -26.80
C LYS A 27 4.28 -16.36 -26.10
N GLU A 28 4.31 -16.63 -24.81
CA GLU A 28 5.58 -16.65 -24.06
C GLU A 28 6.31 -17.98 -24.30
N PRO A 29 7.55 -17.97 -24.80
CA PRO A 29 8.29 -19.20 -25.09
C PRO A 29 8.38 -20.13 -23.88
N GLY A 30 8.07 -21.42 -24.06
CA GLY A 30 8.17 -22.44 -23.00
C GLY A 30 7.10 -22.37 -21.93
N ARG A 31 6.06 -21.54 -22.09
CA ARG A 31 4.97 -21.37 -21.09
C ARG A 31 3.58 -21.58 -21.70
N ARG A 32 2.66 -22.05 -20.85
CA ARG A 32 1.25 -22.15 -21.23
C ARG A 32 0.62 -20.77 -21.37
N PRO A 33 -0.32 -20.55 -22.31
CA PRO A 33 -1.00 -19.26 -22.49
C PRO A 33 -1.69 -18.70 -21.24
N GLN A 34 -2.11 -19.60 -20.31
CA GLN A 34 -2.79 -19.25 -19.06
C GLN A 34 -1.79 -18.90 -17.93
N ALA A 35 -0.49 -19.07 -18.14
CA ALA A 35 0.51 -18.74 -17.14
C ALA A 35 0.50 -17.24 -16.85
N LYS A 36 0.56 -16.89 -15.56
CA LYS A 36 0.63 -15.50 -15.13
C LYS A 36 2.07 -15.05 -15.05
N SER A 37 2.40 -13.97 -15.72
CA SER A 37 3.62 -13.21 -15.56
C SER A 37 3.36 -11.96 -14.72
N TYR A 38 4.41 -11.29 -14.27
CA TYR A 38 4.29 -10.17 -13.34
C TYR A 38 5.03 -8.95 -13.86
N LEU A 39 4.40 -7.80 -13.68
CA LEU A 39 5.01 -6.50 -13.86
C LEU A 39 5.15 -5.84 -12.49
N TRP A 40 6.39 -5.57 -12.10
CA TRP A 40 6.74 -4.88 -10.88
C TRP A 40 6.89 -3.39 -11.19
N ALA A 41 6.27 -2.56 -10.38
CA ALA A 41 6.38 -1.12 -10.46
C ALA A 41 7.13 -0.59 -9.24
N GLN A 42 8.12 0.25 -9.47
CA GLN A 42 8.83 0.98 -8.42
C GLN A 42 8.80 2.47 -8.77
N ILE A 43 8.47 3.29 -7.77
CA ILE A 43 8.37 4.75 -7.92
C ILE A 43 9.07 5.38 -6.73
N ASN A 44 9.98 6.34 -6.97
CA ASN A 44 10.56 7.11 -5.88
C ASN A 44 9.57 8.16 -5.35
N GLY A 45 9.62 8.41 -4.05
CA GLY A 45 8.77 9.39 -3.37
C GLY A 45 9.45 10.75 -3.15
N SER A 46 10.74 10.88 -3.45
CA SER A 46 11.54 12.08 -3.29
C SER A 46 12.49 12.28 -4.48
N GLY A 47 12.94 13.51 -4.71
CA GLY A 47 13.81 13.86 -5.83
C GLY A 47 13.11 13.90 -7.19
N PRO A 48 13.87 13.91 -8.30
CA PRO A 48 13.32 13.83 -9.65
C PRO A 48 12.49 12.56 -9.83
N PRO A 49 11.31 12.63 -10.48
CA PRO A 49 10.39 11.49 -10.55
C PRO A 49 10.97 10.37 -11.40
N VAL A 50 11.23 9.21 -10.78
CA VAL A 50 11.64 7.98 -11.43
C VAL A 50 10.52 6.95 -11.31
N ARG A 51 10.15 6.33 -12.43
CA ARG A 51 9.21 5.21 -12.48
C ARG A 51 9.86 4.08 -13.26
N MET A 52 10.02 2.94 -12.60
CA MET A 52 10.61 1.75 -13.21
C MET A 52 9.60 0.61 -13.24
N PHE A 53 9.60 -0.10 -14.35
CA PHE A 53 8.80 -1.30 -14.53
C PHE A 53 9.73 -2.46 -14.88
N SER A 54 9.55 -3.57 -14.18
CA SER A 54 10.36 -4.77 -14.39
C SER A 54 9.46 -5.97 -14.59
N TYR A 55 9.77 -6.75 -15.62
CA TYR A 55 9.04 -7.96 -15.95
C TYR A 55 9.65 -9.18 -15.26
N SER A 56 8.80 -10.12 -14.85
CA SER A 56 9.23 -11.44 -14.40
C SER A 56 8.21 -12.54 -14.72
N LEU A 57 8.72 -13.76 -14.87
CA LEU A 57 7.91 -14.95 -15.12
C LEU A 57 7.12 -15.42 -13.90
N GLY A 58 7.40 -14.91 -12.72
CA GLY A 58 6.77 -15.32 -11.46
C GLY A 58 6.87 -14.24 -10.39
N ARG A 59 6.21 -14.50 -9.26
CA ARG A 59 6.14 -13.61 -8.09
C ARG A 59 7.11 -14.05 -6.96
N GLY A 60 8.20 -14.72 -7.32
CA GLY A 60 9.15 -15.24 -6.35
C GLY A 60 10.03 -14.16 -5.71
N ALA A 61 10.51 -14.42 -4.48
CA ALA A 61 11.34 -13.49 -3.71
C ALA A 61 12.60 -13.03 -4.46
N GLN A 62 13.20 -13.91 -5.27
CA GLN A 62 14.39 -13.60 -6.05
C GLN A 62 14.21 -12.42 -7.02
N HIS A 63 12.99 -12.17 -7.49
CA HIS A 63 12.70 -11.02 -8.36
C HIS A 63 12.72 -9.72 -7.56
N ALA A 64 12.04 -9.68 -6.42
CA ALA A 64 12.04 -8.52 -5.55
C ALA A 64 13.44 -8.24 -4.98
N GLN A 65 14.19 -9.26 -4.56
CA GLN A 65 15.56 -9.10 -4.08
C GLN A 65 16.45 -8.39 -5.11
N LYS A 66 16.34 -8.75 -6.40
CA LYS A 66 17.07 -8.06 -7.47
C LYS A 66 16.65 -6.59 -7.64
N LEU A 67 15.35 -6.29 -7.46
CA LEU A 67 14.83 -4.94 -7.63
C LEU A 67 15.28 -3.99 -6.52
N TYR A 68 15.44 -4.50 -5.30
CA TYR A 68 15.83 -3.72 -4.12
C TYR A 68 17.31 -3.88 -3.74
N ALA A 69 18.11 -4.64 -4.53
CA ALA A 69 19.54 -4.79 -4.29
C ALA A 69 20.27 -3.44 -4.39
N GLY A 70 20.89 -3.01 -3.28
CA GLY A 70 21.59 -1.73 -3.16
C GLY A 70 20.75 -0.58 -2.57
N VAL A 71 19.49 -0.83 -2.17
CA VAL A 71 18.70 0.14 -1.41
C VAL A 71 19.36 0.44 -0.06
N GLN A 72 19.30 1.71 0.36
CA GLN A 72 19.96 2.14 1.58
C GLN A 72 19.17 1.72 2.84
N PRO A 73 19.83 1.26 3.93
CA PRO A 73 19.18 1.05 5.21
C PRO A 73 18.44 2.31 5.68
N GLY A 74 17.27 2.12 6.30
CA GLY A 74 16.42 3.21 6.74
C GLY A 74 15.50 3.80 5.68
N THR A 75 15.67 3.45 4.39
CA THR A 75 14.72 3.83 3.33
C THR A 75 13.31 3.35 3.67
N VAL A 76 12.33 4.21 3.46
CA VAL A 76 10.92 3.88 3.64
C VAL A 76 10.41 3.14 2.40
N LEU A 77 9.88 1.93 2.59
CA LEU A 77 9.25 1.15 1.53
C LEU A 77 7.75 1.05 1.78
N MET A 78 6.93 1.60 0.87
CA MET A 78 5.46 1.49 0.94
C MET A 78 4.96 0.46 -0.07
N THR A 79 4.23 -0.55 0.41
CA THR A 79 3.66 -1.63 -0.41
C THR A 79 2.22 -1.98 -0.02
N ASP A 80 1.61 -2.91 -0.76
CA ASP A 80 0.27 -3.46 -0.47
C ASP A 80 0.23 -4.43 0.72
N GLY A 81 1.38 -4.75 1.31
CA GLY A 81 1.50 -5.69 2.44
C GLY A 81 1.63 -7.15 2.05
N TYR A 82 1.94 -7.46 0.80
CA TYR A 82 2.31 -8.81 0.41
C TYR A 82 3.52 -9.30 1.22
N GLU A 83 3.44 -10.53 1.74
CA GLU A 83 4.42 -11.09 2.69
C GLU A 83 5.87 -11.08 2.19
N LEU A 84 6.06 -11.21 0.89
CA LEU A 84 7.36 -11.15 0.25
C LEU A 84 8.15 -9.89 0.65
N TYR A 85 7.48 -8.74 0.75
CA TYR A 85 8.13 -7.50 1.14
C TYR A 85 8.64 -7.49 2.58
N ASN A 86 8.13 -8.37 3.46
CA ASN A 86 8.66 -8.48 4.82
C ASN A 86 10.12 -8.95 4.82
N GLY A 87 10.47 -9.93 3.94
CA GLY A 87 11.86 -10.37 3.74
C GLY A 87 12.75 -9.24 3.23
N ILE A 88 12.30 -8.51 2.19
CA ILE A 88 13.04 -7.37 1.64
C ILE A 88 13.31 -6.29 2.71
N VAL A 89 12.28 -5.95 3.49
CA VAL A 89 12.38 -4.98 4.58
C VAL A 89 13.38 -5.42 5.64
N HIS A 90 13.34 -6.70 6.03
CA HIS A 90 14.26 -7.27 7.00
C HIS A 90 15.72 -7.26 6.49
N ASP A 91 15.93 -7.82 5.28
CA ASP A 91 17.26 -8.01 4.72
C ASP A 91 18.00 -6.69 4.44
N HIS A 92 17.26 -5.64 4.07
CA HIS A 92 17.79 -4.32 3.77
C HIS A 92 17.57 -3.29 4.90
N GLN A 93 17.05 -3.70 6.05
CA GLN A 93 16.79 -2.82 7.21
C GLN A 93 15.93 -1.60 6.87
N LEU A 94 14.84 -1.81 6.11
CA LEU A 94 13.95 -0.76 5.64
C LEU A 94 12.84 -0.44 6.65
N VAL A 95 12.20 0.71 6.49
CA VAL A 95 10.99 1.08 7.21
C VAL A 95 9.76 0.71 6.36
N HIS A 96 9.00 -0.30 6.76
CA HIS A 96 7.84 -0.74 6.00
C HIS A 96 6.60 0.10 6.29
N LEU A 97 6.02 0.75 5.28
CA LEU A 97 4.72 1.41 5.36
C LEU A 97 3.65 0.59 4.63
N GLY A 98 2.47 0.52 5.21
CA GLY A 98 1.27 -0.04 4.58
C GLY A 98 0.57 0.99 3.69
N CYS A 99 -0.04 0.52 2.61
CA CYS A 99 -0.72 1.39 1.65
C CYS A 99 -2.20 1.57 2.01
N TRP A 100 -2.59 2.76 2.46
CA TRP A 100 -3.99 3.12 2.75
C TRP A 100 -4.92 3.05 1.53
N ALA A 101 -4.39 3.20 0.31
CA ALA A 101 -5.19 3.05 -0.92
C ALA A 101 -5.67 1.60 -1.10
N HIS A 102 -4.83 0.61 -0.79
CA HIS A 102 -5.20 -0.81 -0.81
C HIS A 102 -6.26 -1.14 0.25
N VAL A 103 -6.10 -0.63 1.47
CA VAL A 103 -7.12 -0.76 2.53
C VAL A 103 -8.45 -0.17 2.07
N ARG A 104 -8.43 1.08 1.57
CA ARG A 104 -9.64 1.78 1.11
C ARG A 104 -10.37 1.00 0.00
N ARG A 105 -9.63 0.43 -0.94
CA ARG A 105 -10.18 -0.37 -2.04
C ARG A 105 -10.97 -1.58 -1.53
N GLY A 106 -10.51 -2.24 -0.45
CA GLY A 106 -11.21 -3.33 0.20
C GLY A 106 -12.60 -2.91 0.73
N PHE A 107 -12.67 -1.78 1.42
CA PHE A 107 -13.94 -1.24 1.93
C PHE A 107 -14.87 -0.73 0.84
N ILE A 108 -14.35 -0.13 -0.24
CA ILE A 108 -15.16 0.25 -1.41
C ILE A 108 -15.81 -0.99 -2.03
N LYS A 109 -15.07 -2.08 -2.24
CA LYS A 109 -15.64 -3.34 -2.76
C LYS A 109 -16.72 -3.90 -1.84
N ALA A 110 -16.55 -3.80 -0.51
CA ALA A 110 -17.55 -4.21 0.45
C ALA A 110 -18.81 -3.33 0.40
N GLU A 111 -18.66 -2.02 0.25
CA GLU A 111 -19.77 -1.08 0.05
C GLU A 111 -20.51 -1.34 -1.27
N GLU A 112 -19.77 -1.56 -2.35
CA GLU A 112 -20.35 -1.81 -3.69
C GLU A 112 -21.09 -3.14 -3.79
N SER A 113 -20.80 -4.11 -2.93
CA SER A 113 -21.55 -5.38 -2.87
C SER A 113 -22.95 -5.23 -2.29
N VAL A 114 -23.25 -4.12 -1.64
CA VAL A 114 -24.59 -3.80 -1.13
C VAL A 114 -25.38 -3.10 -2.25
N PRO A 115 -26.64 -3.52 -2.51
CA PRO A 115 -27.51 -2.86 -3.49
C PRO A 115 -27.60 -1.35 -3.25
N LYS A 116 -27.58 -0.53 -4.30
CA LYS A 116 -27.58 0.95 -4.19
C LYS A 116 -28.68 1.50 -3.26
N ALA A 117 -29.89 0.92 -3.34
CA ALA A 117 -31.04 1.32 -2.53
C ALA A 117 -30.86 1.05 -1.03
N ALA A 118 -29.97 0.12 -0.65
CA ALA A 118 -29.67 -0.24 0.74
C ALA A 118 -28.38 0.40 1.27
N ARG A 119 -27.68 1.19 0.46
CA ARG A 119 -26.48 1.91 0.91
C ARG A 119 -26.89 3.13 1.72
N SER A 120 -26.34 3.26 2.91
CA SER A 120 -26.54 4.40 3.77
C SER A 120 -25.20 4.91 4.32
N PRO A 121 -25.14 6.15 4.83
CA PRO A 121 -23.95 6.64 5.54
C PRO A 121 -23.56 5.81 6.77
N ASP A 122 -24.53 5.09 7.35
CA ASP A 122 -24.33 4.25 8.54
C ASP A 122 -23.77 2.86 8.21
N LEU A 123 -23.74 2.49 6.94
CA LEU A 123 -23.10 1.25 6.51
C LEU A 123 -21.65 1.22 6.97
N LEU A 124 -21.25 0.18 7.68
CA LEU A 124 -19.91 0.09 8.29
C LEU A 124 -18.79 0.28 7.25
N ALA A 125 -18.92 -0.30 6.05
CA ALA A 125 -17.96 -0.10 4.96
C ALA A 125 -17.85 1.37 4.55
N THR A 126 -18.98 2.07 4.39
CA THR A 126 -19.05 3.51 4.08
C THR A 126 -18.35 4.36 5.15
N ARG A 127 -18.58 4.05 6.42
CA ARG A 127 -17.92 4.76 7.55
C ARG A 127 -16.41 4.63 7.47
N PHE A 128 -15.86 3.44 7.18
CA PHE A 128 -14.42 3.26 6.95
C PHE A 128 -13.92 4.03 5.73
N VAL A 129 -14.63 3.99 4.60
CA VAL A 129 -14.28 4.73 3.37
C VAL A 129 -14.19 6.24 3.65
N VAL A 130 -15.16 6.78 4.41
CA VAL A 130 -15.19 8.20 4.80
C VAL A 130 -14.02 8.56 5.71
N LEU A 131 -13.73 7.76 6.73
CA LEU A 131 -12.63 8.02 7.66
C LEU A 131 -11.27 7.96 6.96
N ILE A 132 -11.04 6.94 6.12
CA ILE A 132 -9.82 6.85 5.30
C ILE A 132 -9.75 8.04 4.34
N GLY A 133 -10.87 8.46 3.77
CA GLY A 133 -10.97 9.66 2.93
C GLY A 133 -10.50 10.93 3.64
N LYS A 134 -10.75 11.07 4.96
CA LYS A 134 -10.23 12.19 5.77
C LYS A 134 -8.70 12.21 5.86
N LEU A 135 -8.05 11.04 5.90
CA LEU A 135 -6.59 10.94 5.87
C LEU A 135 -6.05 11.44 4.52
N PHE A 136 -6.62 11.00 3.41
CA PHE A 136 -6.23 11.47 2.08
C PHE A 136 -6.49 12.97 1.89
N ALA A 137 -7.60 13.49 2.38
CA ALA A 137 -7.91 14.92 2.30
C ALA A 137 -6.91 15.76 3.10
N ALA A 138 -6.45 15.28 4.26
CA ALA A 138 -5.42 15.95 5.05
C ALA A 138 -4.09 16.01 4.29
N GLU A 139 -3.66 14.91 3.67
CA GLU A 139 -2.43 14.87 2.86
C GLU A 139 -2.53 15.78 1.62
N ALA A 140 -3.64 15.72 0.88
CA ALA A 140 -3.87 16.56 -0.30
C ALA A 140 -3.82 18.07 0.06
N ARG A 141 -4.48 18.45 1.16
CA ARG A 141 -4.47 19.84 1.64
C ARG A 141 -3.08 20.33 2.03
N SER A 142 -2.26 19.45 2.57
CA SER A 142 -0.93 19.76 3.07
C SER A 142 0.21 19.48 2.08
N ALA A 143 -0.10 19.08 0.85
CA ALA A 143 0.89 18.64 -0.14
C ALA A 143 2.01 19.66 -0.42
N LYS A 144 1.66 20.97 -0.34
CA LYS A 144 2.61 22.09 -0.55
C LYS A 144 3.19 22.67 0.76
N TRP A 145 2.89 22.08 1.91
CA TRP A 145 3.40 22.55 3.19
C TRP A 145 4.81 22.03 3.45
N THR A 146 5.53 22.68 4.38
CA THR A 146 6.83 22.17 4.82
C THR A 146 6.67 20.82 5.54
N PRO A 147 7.70 19.97 5.56
CA PRO A 147 7.67 18.69 6.25
C PRO A 147 7.21 18.79 7.71
N GLU A 148 7.74 19.78 8.47
CA GLU A 148 7.42 19.99 9.88
C GLU A 148 5.95 20.39 10.09
N ARG A 149 5.40 21.19 9.18
CA ARG A 149 3.97 21.59 9.22
C ARG A 149 3.07 20.40 8.89
N ARG A 150 3.46 19.57 7.92
CA ARG A 150 2.74 18.32 7.58
C ARG A 150 2.79 17.36 8.75
N GLN A 151 3.93 17.15 9.39
CA GLN A 151 4.07 16.31 10.55
C GLN A 151 3.17 16.76 11.71
N ARG A 152 3.10 18.09 11.99
CA ARG A 152 2.16 18.62 13.00
C ARG A 152 0.69 18.34 12.66
N LEU A 153 0.31 18.43 11.38
CA LEU A 153 -1.04 18.07 10.94
C LEU A 153 -1.31 16.58 11.19
N ARG A 154 -0.38 15.71 10.80
CA ARG A 154 -0.48 14.26 10.99
C ARG A 154 -0.60 13.92 12.47
N ALA A 155 0.28 14.43 13.31
CA ALA A 155 0.28 14.19 14.76
C ALA A 155 -1.00 14.65 15.46
N ARG A 156 -1.64 15.73 15.00
CA ARG A 156 -2.84 16.29 15.66
C ARG A 156 -4.14 15.80 15.04
N TYR A 157 -4.24 15.79 13.72
CA TYR A 157 -5.48 15.47 13.02
C TYR A 157 -5.54 14.00 12.60
N SER A 158 -4.53 13.54 11.84
CA SER A 158 -4.54 12.18 11.30
C SER A 158 -4.47 11.15 12.42
N ALA A 159 -3.69 11.38 13.48
CA ALA A 159 -3.64 10.50 14.65
C ALA A 159 -5.01 10.33 15.32
N ARG A 160 -5.82 11.39 15.41
CA ARG A 160 -7.20 11.29 15.94
C ARG A 160 -8.10 10.47 15.02
N VAL A 161 -7.98 10.64 13.72
CA VAL A 161 -8.74 9.83 12.75
C VAL A 161 -8.33 8.37 12.84
N LEU A 162 -7.04 8.07 12.96
CA LEU A 162 -6.53 6.70 13.17
C LEU A 162 -7.09 6.07 14.45
N ALA A 163 -7.12 6.81 15.57
CA ALA A 163 -7.70 6.31 16.82
C ALA A 163 -9.19 5.94 16.69
N ILE A 164 -9.95 6.67 15.85
CA ILE A 164 -11.35 6.33 15.56
C ILE A 164 -11.42 5.06 14.71
N ILE A 165 -10.59 4.95 13.66
CA ILE A 165 -10.52 3.77 12.79
C ILE A 165 -10.14 2.53 13.61
N GLU A 166 -9.13 2.63 14.48
CA GLU A 166 -8.68 1.53 15.34
C GLU A 166 -9.78 1.04 16.26
N ARG A 167 -10.46 1.96 16.95
CA ARG A 167 -11.58 1.61 17.83
C ARG A 167 -12.67 0.87 17.07
N MET A 168 -13.08 1.39 15.91
CA MET A 168 -14.07 0.72 15.06
C MET A 168 -13.58 -0.65 14.57
N LEU A 169 -12.30 -0.78 14.23
CA LEU A 169 -11.71 -2.06 13.82
C LEU A 169 -11.81 -3.08 14.96
N VAL A 170 -11.37 -2.72 16.16
CA VAL A 170 -11.39 -3.59 17.34
C VAL A 170 -12.82 -3.99 17.71
N GLU A 171 -13.75 -3.05 17.66
CA GLU A 171 -15.17 -3.26 18.00
C GLU A 171 -15.86 -4.24 17.04
N HIS A 172 -15.62 -4.09 15.73
CA HIS A 172 -16.40 -4.81 14.73
C HIS A 172 -15.75 -6.07 14.18
N LEU A 173 -14.41 -6.17 14.25
CA LEU A 173 -13.68 -7.32 13.68
C LEU A 173 -14.16 -8.69 14.23
N PRO A 174 -14.43 -8.86 15.55
CA PRO A 174 -14.85 -10.15 16.11
C PRO A 174 -16.25 -10.61 15.65
N GLY A 175 -17.14 -9.67 15.33
CA GLY A 175 -18.54 -9.96 14.98
C GLY A 175 -18.81 -10.12 13.48
N ILE A 176 -17.82 -9.93 12.62
CA ILE A 176 -18.02 -9.98 11.17
C ILE A 176 -17.65 -11.36 10.61
N VAL A 177 -18.48 -11.84 9.67
CA VAL A 177 -18.19 -13.09 8.93
C VAL A 177 -16.87 -12.94 8.15
N PRO A 178 -15.81 -13.74 8.46
CA PRO A 178 -14.48 -13.57 7.90
C PRO A 178 -14.42 -13.68 6.37
N SER A 179 -15.26 -14.54 5.78
CA SER A 179 -15.31 -14.77 4.32
C SER A 179 -16.04 -13.68 3.54
N SER A 180 -16.80 -12.80 4.21
CA SER A 180 -17.46 -11.66 3.57
C SER A 180 -16.45 -10.63 3.04
N LEU A 181 -16.85 -9.78 2.08
CA LEU A 181 -15.97 -8.72 1.57
C LEU A 181 -15.58 -7.73 2.67
N LEU A 182 -16.51 -7.40 3.57
CA LEU A 182 -16.22 -6.54 4.72
C LEU A 182 -15.27 -7.24 5.71
N GLY A 183 -15.47 -8.52 6.01
CA GLY A 183 -14.58 -9.31 6.88
C GLY A 183 -13.17 -9.38 6.34
N LYS A 184 -13.01 -9.63 5.05
CA LYS A 184 -11.71 -9.61 4.37
C LYS A 184 -11.03 -8.24 4.45
N ALA A 185 -11.78 -7.15 4.27
CA ALA A 185 -11.24 -5.78 4.38
C ALA A 185 -10.77 -5.46 5.80
N LEU A 186 -11.53 -5.86 6.82
CA LEU A 186 -11.18 -5.68 8.23
C LEU A 186 -9.97 -6.52 8.63
N GLN A 187 -9.91 -7.79 8.23
CA GLN A 187 -8.76 -8.67 8.49
C GLN A 187 -7.49 -8.14 7.81
N TYR A 188 -7.59 -7.71 6.55
CA TYR A 188 -6.47 -7.10 5.86
C TYR A 188 -5.97 -5.85 6.57
N MET A 189 -6.87 -4.92 6.93
CA MET A 189 -6.51 -3.71 7.67
C MET A 189 -5.89 -4.04 9.03
N SER A 190 -6.43 -4.99 9.78
CA SER A 190 -5.90 -5.44 11.06
C SER A 190 -4.47 -5.98 10.91
N GLY A 191 -4.24 -6.88 9.96
CA GLY A 191 -2.91 -7.44 9.71
C GLY A 191 -1.87 -6.41 9.24
N GLN A 192 -2.31 -5.32 8.59
CA GLN A 192 -1.44 -4.24 8.16
C GLN A 192 -1.35 -3.07 9.14
N TRP A 193 -2.12 -3.07 10.23
CA TRP A 193 -2.25 -1.94 11.15
C TRP A 193 -0.92 -1.37 11.63
N PRO A 194 0.06 -2.18 12.11
CA PRO A 194 1.35 -1.66 12.55
C PRO A 194 2.14 -0.92 11.46
N LYS A 195 1.91 -1.25 10.18
CA LYS A 195 2.56 -0.59 9.04
C LYS A 195 1.78 0.66 8.61
N LEU A 196 0.44 0.61 8.72
CA LEU A 196 -0.45 1.69 8.32
C LEU A 196 -0.34 2.93 9.21
N VAL A 197 -0.14 2.75 10.51
CA VAL A 197 -0.05 3.89 11.46
C VAL A 197 1.30 4.61 11.39
N ARG A 198 2.34 4.01 10.84
CA ARG A 198 3.68 4.61 10.75
C ARG A 198 3.73 5.90 9.93
N TYR A 199 2.76 6.14 9.05
CA TYR A 199 2.79 7.32 8.18
C TYR A 199 2.60 8.65 8.94
N VAL A 200 2.21 8.63 10.20
CA VAL A 200 2.08 9.82 11.05
C VAL A 200 3.34 10.16 11.83
N ALA A 201 4.33 9.26 11.83
CA ALA A 201 5.62 9.43 12.50
C ALA A 201 6.52 10.44 11.78
#